data_ee635cd1f8d4ca4c5d427fdea1ca772d
#
_entry.id   ee635cd1f8d4ca4c5d427fdea1ca772d
#
_cell.length_a   1.000
_cell.length_b   1.000
_cell.length_c   1.000
_cell.angle_alpha   90.00
_cell.angle_beta   90.00
_cell.angle_gamma   90.00
#
_symmetry.space_group_name_H-M   'P 1'
#
loop_
_entity.id
_entity.type
_entity.pdbx_description
1 polymer ?
#
loop_
_entity_poly.entity_id
_entity_poly.type
_entity_poly.pdbx_seq_one_letter_code
_entity_poly.pdbx_strand_id
1 'polypeptide(L)' 'MGNFEKALQDLKEGKIDSLSISKEDFLEFREILIQQSDFKHFRGIAHQGGSVIYTYETIARS' A
#
# COMPACT_ATOMS: atom_id res chain seq x y z
N MET A 1 -9.48 -10.46 -8.25
CA MET A 1 -9.99 -9.29 -7.56
C MET A 1 -9.51 -9.26 -6.14
N GLY A 2 -8.66 -8.32 -5.84
CA GLY A 2 -8.18 -8.16 -4.48
C GLY A 2 -9.04 -7.19 -3.71
N ASN A 3 -9.17 -7.42 -2.42
CA ASN A 3 -9.83 -6.46 -1.54
C ASN A 3 -8.75 -5.55 -0.98
N PHE A 4 -8.35 -4.58 -1.78
CA PHE A 4 -7.24 -3.71 -1.41
C PHE A 4 -7.60 -2.76 -0.27
N GLU A 5 -8.86 -2.43 -0.14
CA GLU A 5 -9.28 -1.56 0.96
C GLU A 5 -9.05 -2.25 2.30
N LYS A 6 -9.38 -3.52 2.38
CA LYS A 6 -9.13 -4.27 3.61
C LYS A 6 -7.65 -4.44 3.86
N ALA A 7 -6.89 -4.72 2.80
CA ALA A 7 -5.45 -4.88 2.92
C ALA A 7 -4.80 -3.58 3.42
N LEU A 8 -5.24 -2.44 2.89
CA LEU A 8 -4.75 -1.16 3.34
C LEU A 8 -5.08 -0.91 4.81
N GLN A 9 -6.29 -1.29 5.21
CA GLN A 9 -6.69 -1.12 6.60
C GLN A 9 -5.88 -2.00 7.52
N ASP A 10 -5.62 -3.24 7.13
CA ASP A 10 -4.82 -4.15 7.93
C ASP A 10 -3.40 -3.59 8.10
N LEU A 11 -2.85 -3.03 7.03
CA LEU A 11 -1.53 -2.42 7.07
C LEU A 11 -1.52 -1.20 7.99
N LYS A 12 -2.55 -0.38 7.89
CA LYS A 12 -2.67 0.82 8.72
C LYS A 12 -2.81 0.47 10.19
N GLU A 13 -3.53 -0.59 10.49
CA GLU A 13 -3.78 -1.00 11.87
C GLU A 13 -2.65 -1.83 12.45
N GLY A 14 -1.65 -2.17 11.64
CA GLY A 14 -0.53 -2.94 12.13
C GLY A 14 -0.77 -4.44 12.18
N LYS A 15 -1.84 -4.91 11.57
CA LYS A 15 -2.12 -6.35 11.51
C LYS A 15 -1.14 -7.06 10.59
N ILE A 16 -0.63 -6.36 9.60
CA ILE A 16 0.43 -6.86 8.73
C ILE A 16 1.54 -5.82 8.69
N ASP A 17 2.78 -6.28 8.53
CA ASP A 17 3.93 -5.39 8.52
C ASP A 17 4.14 -4.74 7.16
N SER A 18 3.77 -5.44 6.10
CA SER A 18 3.97 -4.95 4.75
C SER A 18 2.94 -5.59 3.84
N LEU A 19 2.78 -4.99 2.66
CA LEU A 19 1.81 -5.46 1.69
C LEU A 19 2.47 -5.49 0.32
N SER A 20 2.51 -6.67 -0.29
CA SER A 20 3.12 -6.84 -1.61
C SER A 20 2.06 -6.71 -2.69
N ILE A 21 2.30 -5.83 -3.64
CA ILE A 21 1.37 -5.58 -4.76
C ILE A 21 2.10 -5.91 -6.05
N SER A 22 1.52 -6.81 -6.85
CA SER A 22 2.11 -7.16 -8.14
C SER A 22 1.95 -6.00 -9.12
N LYS A 23 2.77 -6.00 -10.17
CA LYS A 23 2.71 -4.93 -11.15
C LYS A 23 1.35 -4.90 -11.86
N GLU A 24 0.70 -6.05 -11.97
CA GLU A 24 -0.60 -6.14 -12.62
C GLU A 24 -1.69 -5.46 -11.80
N ASP A 25 -1.54 -5.46 -10.49
CA ASP A 25 -2.50 -4.86 -9.59
C ASP A 25 -2.12 -3.45 -9.17
N PHE A 26 -0.93 -3.01 -9.55
CA PHE A 26 -0.39 -1.76 -9.05
C PHE A 26 -1.29 -0.55 -9.37
N LEU A 27 -1.75 -0.45 -10.61
CA LEU A 27 -2.57 0.69 -11.00
C LEU A 27 -3.88 0.73 -10.24
N GLU A 28 -4.53 -0.42 -10.10
CA GLU A 28 -5.78 -0.48 -9.36
C GLU A 28 -5.56 -0.17 -7.88
N PHE A 29 -4.50 -0.72 -7.32
CA PHE A 29 -4.17 -0.45 -5.93
C PHE A 29 -3.85 1.02 -5.70
N ARG A 30 -3.11 1.62 -6.62
CA ARG A 30 -2.74 3.03 -6.50
C ARG A 30 -3.96 3.94 -6.50
N GLU A 31 -4.95 3.62 -7.32
CA GLU A 31 -6.16 4.43 -7.36
C GLU A 31 -6.90 4.39 -6.02
N ILE A 32 -6.90 3.25 -5.38
CA ILE A 32 -7.52 3.13 -4.06
C ILE A 32 -6.67 3.84 -3.03
N LEU A 33 -5.36 3.70 -3.14
CA LEU A 33 -4.44 4.29 -2.17
C LEU A 33 -4.54 5.81 -2.12
N ILE A 34 -4.56 6.46 -3.28
CA ILE A 34 -4.57 7.92 -3.32
C ILE A 34 -5.89 8.51 -2.84
N GLN A 35 -6.93 7.69 -2.74
CA GLN A 35 -8.21 8.14 -2.20
C GLN A 35 -8.23 8.15 -0.68
N GLN A 36 -7.23 7.55 -0.06
CA GLN A 36 -7.14 7.54 1.41
C GLN A 36 -6.66 8.90 1.91
N SER A 37 -7.29 9.38 2.97
CA SER A 37 -6.90 10.68 3.52
C SER A 37 -5.48 10.66 4.08
N ASP A 38 -5.02 9.50 4.48
CA ASP A 38 -3.68 9.34 5.06
C ASP A 38 -2.73 8.63 4.11
N PHE A 39 -2.94 8.81 2.79
CA PHE A 39 -2.11 8.10 1.81
C PHE A 39 -0.62 8.45 1.93
N LYS A 40 -0.31 9.60 2.50
CA LYS A 40 1.09 10.02 2.67
C LYS A 40 1.83 9.18 3.71
N HIS A 41 1.11 8.46 4.54
CA HIS A 41 1.72 7.56 5.51
C HIS A 41 2.20 6.25 4.88
N PHE A 42 1.73 5.95 3.68
CA PHE A 42 2.10 4.71 3.01
C PHE A 42 3.37 4.92 2.20
N ARG A 43 4.30 3.99 2.34
CA ARG A 43 5.56 4.04 1.62
C ARG A 43 5.68 2.82 0.72
N GLY A 44 5.98 3.06 -0.55
CA GLY A 44 6.13 1.98 -1.53
C GLY A 44 7.59 1.85 -1.94
N ILE A 45 8.06 0.60 -1.97
CA ILE A 45 9.43 0.30 -2.40
C ILE A 45 9.32 -0.70 -3.54
N ALA A 46 9.84 -0.32 -4.70
CA ALA A 46 9.82 -1.19 -5.87
C ALA A 46 10.84 -2.32 -5.73
N HIS A 47 10.44 -3.49 -6.16
CA HIS A 47 11.30 -4.66 -6.15
C HIS A 47 11.47 -5.18 -7.56
N GLN A 48 12.48 -6.02 -7.74
CA GLN A 48 12.68 -6.67 -9.02
C GLN A 48 11.47 -7.51 -9.36
N GLY A 49 11.16 -7.58 -10.65
CA GLY A 49 9.97 -8.29 -11.10
C GLY A 49 8.74 -7.43 -11.19
N GLY A 50 8.84 -6.17 -10.78
CA GLY A 50 7.75 -5.22 -10.94
C GLY A 50 6.79 -5.13 -9.77
N SER A 51 7.02 -5.88 -8.70
CA SER A 51 6.18 -5.78 -7.53
C SER A 51 6.60 -4.58 -6.67
N VAL A 52 5.68 -4.12 -5.84
CA VAL A 52 5.94 -3.01 -4.93
C VAL A 52 5.52 -3.43 -3.53
N ILE A 53 6.39 -3.20 -2.56
CA ILE A 53 6.09 -3.50 -1.16
C ILE A 53 5.69 -2.21 -0.47
N TYR A 54 4.51 -2.19 0.11
CA TYR A 54 4.01 -1.03 0.83
C TYR A 54 4.09 -1.24 2.32
N THR A 55 4.46 -0.19 3.03
CA THR A 55 4.47 -0.16 4.49
C THR A 55 3.73 1.08 4.94
N TYR A 56 3.27 1.06 6.19
CA TYR A 56 2.58 2.19 6.78
C TYR A 56 3.45 2.82 7.84
N GLU A 57 3.69 4.12 7.70
CA GLU A 57 4.47 4.90 8.66
C GLU A 57 3.53 5.70 9.53
N THR A 58 3.72 5.64 10.84
CA THR A 58 2.87 6.42 11.74
C THR A 58 3.12 7.91 11.62
N ILE A 59 4.30 8.29 11.16
CA ILE A 59 4.64 9.68 10.91
C ILE A 59 4.73 9.88 9.40
N ALA A 60 3.86 10.76 8.87
CA ALA A 60 3.86 11.00 7.44
C ALA A 60 5.16 11.68 7.02
N ARG A 61 5.71 11.24 5.90
CA ARG A 61 6.87 11.88 5.31
C ARG A 61 6.40 12.83 4.22
N SER A 62 6.82 14.03 4.33
CA SER A 62 6.49 15.05 3.34
C SER A 62 7.59 15.20 2.31
#